data_404f481002a6e94a2aa90b546975856d
#
_entry.id   404f481002a6e94a2aa90b546975856d
#
_cell.length_a   1.000
_cell.length_b   1.000
_cell.length_c   1.000
_cell.angle_alpha   90.00
_cell.angle_beta   90.00
_cell.angle_gamma   90.00
#
_symmetry.space_group_name_H-M   'P 1'
#
loop_
_entity.id
_entity.type
_entity.pdbx_description
1 polymer ?
#
loop_
_entity_poly.entity_id
_entity_poly.type
_entity_poly.pdbx_seq_one_letter_code
_entity_poly.pdbx_strand_id
1 'polypeptide(L)'
;MGERLIEHDGVSLALEEAGSGVPIVLLHGLTATRRYVVMGSKLLERSGHRVITYDARGHGRSSPAAERRQYEYEDLVGDLEAVLDGLGVERAVLAGASMGAHTLLQLALERPERTAGLVVITPAFDPSTNDETDRLARWDALSDGLRRGGIDGFLAAQGEPSVRPEWRETVVKVIRQRLALHDHLDAVADALGVVPRSHPFESIDALSAISVPVAIVASDDEPDPEHPRAVGEAYAEAIPGAELVTDEPGRSPIAWQGSQLSRVIAKVAERAGA
;
A
#
# COMPACT_ATOMS: atom_id res chain seq x y z
N MET A 1 -14.72 18.51 -5.82
CA MET A 1 -13.71 17.99 -4.87
C MET A 1 -12.39 18.59 -5.27
N GLY A 2 -11.71 19.28 -4.37
CA GLY A 2 -10.38 19.86 -4.61
C GLY A 2 -9.34 19.03 -3.90
N GLU A 3 -8.15 18.92 -4.51
CA GLU A 3 -6.98 18.38 -3.86
C GLU A 3 -6.63 19.25 -2.64
N ARG A 4 -6.21 18.63 -1.56
CA ARG A 4 -5.73 19.29 -0.34
C ARG A 4 -4.29 18.87 -0.10
N LEU A 5 -3.55 19.71 0.61
CA LEU A 5 -2.19 19.42 1.07
C LEU A 5 -2.17 19.41 2.60
N ILE A 6 -1.45 18.47 3.16
CA ILE A 6 -1.11 18.44 4.58
C ILE A 6 0.41 18.43 4.70
N GLU A 7 0.93 19.33 5.52
CA GLU A 7 2.36 19.45 5.75
C GLU A 7 2.81 18.57 6.92
N HIS A 8 3.84 17.77 6.71
CA HIS A 8 4.49 16.96 7.75
C HIS A 8 5.98 16.80 7.45
N ASP A 9 6.85 17.12 8.41
CA ASP A 9 8.31 17.00 8.33
C ASP A 9 8.93 17.55 7.02
N GLY A 10 8.42 18.69 6.57
CA GLY A 10 8.86 19.35 5.34
C GLY A 10 8.34 18.71 4.06
N VAL A 11 7.42 17.75 4.16
CA VAL A 11 6.74 17.12 3.03
C VAL A 11 5.31 17.62 2.93
N SER A 12 4.89 18.01 1.72
CA SER A 12 3.50 18.34 1.39
C SER A 12 2.80 17.08 0.88
N LEU A 13 1.90 16.51 1.66
CA LEU A 13 1.14 15.31 1.33
C LEU A 13 -0.12 15.67 0.55
N ALA A 14 -0.22 15.25 -0.70
CA ALA A 14 -1.38 15.48 -1.56
C ALA A 14 -2.47 14.45 -1.29
N LEU A 15 -3.68 14.91 -0.98
CA LEU A 15 -4.81 14.05 -0.64
C LEU A 15 -6.11 14.49 -1.31
N GLU A 16 -7.04 13.57 -1.40
CA GLU A 16 -8.44 13.79 -1.78
C GLU A 16 -9.36 13.17 -0.73
N GLU A 17 -10.47 13.84 -0.50
CA GLU A 17 -11.52 13.41 0.41
C GLU A 17 -12.87 13.42 -0.29
N ALA A 18 -13.66 12.36 -0.10
CA ALA A 18 -14.98 12.22 -0.71
C ALA A 18 -15.96 11.47 0.20
N GLY A 19 -17.25 11.76 0.04
CA GLY A 19 -18.30 11.13 0.84
C GLY A 19 -18.42 11.73 2.24
N SER A 20 -19.12 11.01 3.12
CA SER A 20 -19.36 11.40 4.52
C SER A 20 -19.66 10.14 5.34
N GLY A 21 -19.56 10.25 6.67
CA GLY A 21 -19.78 9.12 7.59
C GLY A 21 -18.46 8.56 8.10
N VAL A 22 -18.38 7.22 8.22
CA VAL A 22 -17.21 6.54 8.78
C VAL A 22 -15.96 6.80 7.94
N PRO A 23 -14.87 7.28 8.57
CA PRO A 23 -13.62 7.53 7.86
C PRO A 23 -12.93 6.23 7.45
N ILE A 24 -12.59 6.14 6.16
CA ILE A 24 -11.77 5.09 5.57
C ILE A 24 -10.57 5.75 4.91
N VAL A 25 -9.36 5.36 5.29
CA VAL A 25 -8.13 5.84 4.67
C VAL A 25 -7.54 4.76 3.76
N LEU A 26 -7.22 5.12 2.52
CA LEU A 26 -6.65 4.23 1.52
C LEU A 26 -5.17 4.55 1.30
N LEU A 27 -4.30 3.54 1.53
CA LEU A 27 -2.85 3.62 1.43
C LEU A 27 -2.34 2.80 0.25
N HIS A 28 -1.62 3.43 -0.67
CA HIS A 28 -1.12 2.77 -1.87
C HIS A 28 0.21 2.02 -1.64
N GLY A 29 0.56 1.14 -2.59
CA GLY A 29 1.85 0.43 -2.63
C GLY A 29 2.99 1.27 -3.21
N LEU A 30 4.20 0.76 -3.05
CA LEU A 30 5.45 1.34 -3.52
C LEU A 30 5.43 1.59 -5.00
N THR A 31 5.62 2.43 -5.74
CA THR A 31 5.44 2.72 -7.17
C THR A 31 4.01 3.04 -7.63
N ALA A 32 3.04 3.01 -6.71
CA ALA A 32 1.65 3.37 -7.02
C ALA A 32 1.31 4.79 -6.52
N THR A 33 0.10 5.22 -6.73
CA THR A 33 -0.46 6.47 -6.22
C THR A 33 -1.80 6.21 -5.54
N ARG A 34 -2.32 7.19 -4.81
CA ARG A 34 -3.63 7.12 -4.12
C ARG A 34 -4.76 6.56 -4.99
N ARG A 35 -4.64 6.66 -6.31
CA ARG A 35 -5.65 6.21 -7.27
C ARG A 35 -5.77 4.68 -7.36
N TYR A 36 -4.72 3.94 -7.01
CA TYR A 36 -4.61 2.51 -7.31
C TYR A 36 -5.15 1.58 -6.22
N VAL A 37 -5.43 2.03 -5.01
CA VAL A 37 -5.93 1.14 -3.94
C VAL A 37 -7.27 0.51 -4.31
N VAL A 38 -8.23 1.33 -4.73
CA VAL A 38 -9.55 0.87 -5.22
C VAL A 38 -9.79 1.24 -6.69
N MET A 39 -8.72 1.55 -7.44
CA MET A 39 -8.74 1.79 -8.89
C MET A 39 -9.87 2.74 -9.35
N GLY A 40 -10.15 3.79 -8.55
CA GLY A 40 -11.17 4.78 -8.85
C GLY A 40 -12.62 4.33 -8.59
N SER A 41 -12.82 3.18 -7.94
CA SER A 41 -14.16 2.76 -7.49
C SER A 41 -14.78 3.81 -6.56
N LYS A 42 -16.03 4.15 -6.79
CA LYS A 42 -16.85 5.07 -5.98
C LYS A 42 -17.85 4.34 -5.07
N LEU A 43 -17.62 3.04 -4.84
CA LEU A 43 -18.55 2.24 -4.06
C LEU A 43 -18.56 2.67 -2.59
N LEU A 44 -17.40 2.93 -2.01
CA LEU A 44 -17.28 3.31 -0.60
C LEU A 44 -18.00 4.62 -0.29
N GLU A 45 -17.80 5.66 -1.12
CA GLU A 45 -18.49 6.93 -0.93
C GLU A 45 -20.02 6.80 -1.08
N ARG A 46 -20.46 5.97 -2.05
CA ARG A 46 -21.89 5.68 -2.28
C ARG A 46 -22.52 4.85 -1.17
N SER A 47 -21.71 4.11 -0.43
CA SER A 47 -22.14 3.30 0.73
C SER A 47 -22.12 4.10 2.05
N GLY A 48 -21.94 5.43 1.99
CA GLY A 48 -22.02 6.29 3.18
C GLY A 48 -20.73 6.36 4.00
N HIS A 49 -19.57 6.21 3.34
CA HIS A 49 -18.28 6.35 4.00
C HIS A 49 -17.57 7.64 3.58
N ARG A 50 -16.80 8.21 4.50
CA ARG A 50 -15.85 9.29 4.27
C ARG A 50 -14.54 8.70 3.80
N VAL A 51 -14.26 8.73 2.50
CA VAL A 51 -13.07 8.11 1.90
C VAL A 51 -11.98 9.14 1.76
N ILE A 52 -10.83 8.84 2.34
CA ILE A 52 -9.61 9.65 2.32
C ILE A 52 -8.56 8.86 1.55
N THR A 53 -7.98 9.47 0.52
CA THR A 53 -6.88 8.90 -0.26
C THR A 53 -5.74 9.90 -0.31
N TYR A 54 -4.52 9.48 -0.06
CA TYR A 54 -3.35 10.37 -0.17
C TYR A 54 -2.20 9.67 -0.90
N ASP A 55 -1.35 10.47 -1.51
CA ASP A 55 -0.07 10.01 -2.03
C ASP A 55 0.96 10.05 -0.89
N ALA A 56 1.64 8.94 -0.63
CA ALA A 56 2.74 8.90 0.33
C ALA A 56 3.86 9.86 -0.12
N ARG A 57 4.73 10.26 0.80
CA ARG A 57 5.88 11.13 0.51
C ARG A 57 6.63 10.67 -0.76
N GLY A 58 6.98 11.59 -1.62
CA GLY A 58 7.67 11.35 -2.88
C GLY A 58 6.88 10.64 -3.96
N HIS A 59 5.62 10.27 -3.70
CA HIS A 59 4.76 9.58 -4.67
C HIS A 59 3.67 10.52 -5.20
N GLY A 60 3.16 10.20 -6.40
CA GLY A 60 2.08 10.93 -7.03
C GLY A 60 2.38 12.42 -7.09
N ARG A 61 1.59 13.22 -6.36
CA ARG A 61 1.72 14.67 -6.26
C ARG A 61 2.25 15.16 -4.90
N SER A 62 2.60 14.25 -4.00
CA SER A 62 3.27 14.59 -2.75
C SER A 62 4.73 14.95 -2.99
N SER A 63 5.22 15.96 -2.25
CA SER A 63 6.60 16.39 -2.41
C SER A 63 7.60 15.32 -1.94
N PRO A 64 8.84 15.34 -2.46
CA PRO A 64 9.92 14.51 -1.95
C PRO A 64 10.24 14.81 -0.49
N ALA A 65 10.76 13.83 0.23
CA ALA A 65 11.45 14.06 1.49
C ALA A 65 12.75 14.86 1.28
N ALA A 66 13.20 15.58 2.30
CA ALA A 66 14.42 16.38 2.24
C ALA A 66 15.69 15.50 2.15
N GLU A 67 15.66 14.35 2.78
CA GLU A 67 16.76 13.38 2.78
C GLU A 67 16.31 12.03 2.21
N ARG A 68 17.21 11.40 1.45
CA ARG A 68 16.95 10.10 0.79
C ARG A 68 16.52 8.99 1.77
N ARG A 69 16.97 9.03 3.02
CA ARG A 69 16.65 8.02 4.05
C ARG A 69 15.26 8.17 4.64
N GLN A 70 14.58 9.30 4.43
CA GLN A 70 13.28 9.60 5.04
C GLN A 70 12.11 8.98 4.24
N TYR A 71 12.20 7.67 4.00
CA TYR A 71 11.15 6.83 3.38
C TYR A 71 10.96 5.51 4.15
N GLU A 72 11.46 5.43 5.39
CA GLU A 72 11.24 4.26 6.24
C GLU A 72 9.76 4.17 6.69
N TYR A 73 9.35 3.02 7.17
CA TYR A 73 7.96 2.85 7.63
C TYR A 73 7.61 3.79 8.79
N GLU A 74 8.56 4.15 9.65
CA GLU A 74 8.39 5.17 10.69
C GLU A 74 7.98 6.52 10.09
N ASP A 75 8.63 6.95 9.01
CA ASP A 75 8.29 8.18 8.29
C ASP A 75 6.89 8.10 7.66
N LEU A 76 6.55 6.94 7.07
CA LEU A 76 5.25 6.71 6.43
C LEU A 76 4.10 6.64 7.45
N VAL A 77 4.36 6.12 8.64
CA VAL A 77 3.41 6.13 9.77
C VAL A 77 3.19 7.55 10.25
N GLY A 78 4.26 8.35 10.41
CA GLY A 78 4.15 9.77 10.76
C GLY A 78 3.30 10.56 9.74
N ASP A 79 3.46 10.29 8.45
CA ASP A 79 2.62 10.88 7.39
C ASP A 79 1.15 10.50 7.54
N LEU A 80 0.87 9.23 7.82
CA LEU A 80 -0.50 8.76 8.05
C LEU A 80 -1.13 9.42 9.28
N GLU A 81 -0.40 9.54 10.37
CA GLU A 81 -0.84 10.27 11.57
C GLU A 81 -1.13 11.74 11.24
N ALA A 82 -0.24 12.41 10.52
CA ALA A 82 -0.44 13.80 10.09
C ALA A 82 -1.68 13.97 9.20
N VAL A 83 -1.96 13.01 8.31
CA VAL A 83 -3.19 13.01 7.49
C VAL A 83 -4.42 12.86 8.37
N LEU A 84 -4.42 11.93 9.34
CA LEU A 84 -5.52 11.75 10.27
C LEU A 84 -5.77 13.03 11.10
N ASP A 85 -4.72 13.59 11.68
CA ASP A 85 -4.79 14.78 12.54
C ASP A 85 -5.24 16.02 11.76
N GLY A 86 -4.66 16.25 10.58
CA GLY A 86 -4.99 17.38 9.71
C GLY A 86 -6.44 17.35 9.20
N LEU A 87 -7.09 16.18 9.23
CA LEU A 87 -8.49 15.99 8.85
C LEU A 87 -9.43 15.85 10.06
N GLY A 88 -8.91 15.93 11.29
CA GLY A 88 -9.67 15.74 12.52
C GLY A 88 -10.26 14.34 12.66
N VAL A 89 -9.51 13.33 12.20
CA VAL A 89 -9.90 11.91 12.26
C VAL A 89 -9.18 11.25 13.43
N GLU A 90 -9.89 11.01 14.51
CA GLU A 90 -9.33 10.34 15.68
C GLU A 90 -9.06 8.86 15.43
N ARG A 91 -9.97 8.20 14.70
CA ARG A 91 -9.93 6.77 14.43
C ARG A 91 -10.53 6.46 13.04
N ALA A 92 -9.94 5.55 12.29
CA ALA A 92 -10.39 5.19 10.94
C ALA A 92 -10.29 3.68 10.66
N VAL A 93 -11.04 3.23 9.66
CA VAL A 93 -10.73 1.97 8.97
C VAL A 93 -9.60 2.27 7.98
N LEU A 94 -8.55 1.46 8.02
CA LEU A 94 -7.37 1.63 7.16
C LEU A 94 -7.32 0.49 6.14
N ALA A 95 -7.16 0.81 4.88
CA ALA A 95 -7.00 -0.18 3.81
C ALA A 95 -5.75 0.15 3.00
N GLY A 96 -4.80 -0.75 2.96
CA GLY A 96 -3.51 -0.51 2.32
C GLY A 96 -3.02 -1.68 1.49
N ALA A 97 -2.33 -1.38 0.39
CA ALA A 97 -1.74 -2.36 -0.50
C ALA A 97 -0.20 -2.36 -0.37
N SER A 98 0.41 -3.54 -0.21
CA SER A 98 1.87 -3.71 -0.14
C SER A 98 2.51 -2.73 0.87
N MET A 99 3.32 -1.76 0.45
CA MET A 99 3.86 -0.71 1.31
C MET A 99 2.80 -0.07 2.23
N GLY A 100 1.64 0.29 1.67
CA GLY A 100 0.53 0.84 2.47
C GLY A 100 -0.04 -0.16 3.48
N ALA A 101 -0.02 -1.46 3.17
CA ALA A 101 -0.42 -2.51 4.11
C ALA A 101 0.54 -2.61 5.30
N HIS A 102 1.83 -2.48 5.06
CA HIS A 102 2.82 -2.52 6.13
C HIS A 102 2.78 -1.24 6.99
N THR A 103 2.57 -0.07 6.36
CA THR A 103 2.39 1.20 7.07
C THR A 103 1.21 1.15 8.05
N LEU A 104 0.03 0.66 7.59
CA LEU A 104 -1.13 0.56 8.48
C LEU A 104 -0.95 -0.48 9.59
N LEU A 105 -0.21 -1.57 9.35
CA LEU A 105 0.09 -2.57 10.37
C LEU A 105 1.00 -2.01 11.45
N GLN A 106 2.05 -1.27 11.08
CA GLN A 106 2.91 -0.59 12.05
C GLN A 106 2.11 0.42 12.88
N LEU A 107 1.29 1.27 12.25
CA LEU A 107 0.42 2.19 12.99
C LEU A 107 -0.50 1.44 13.96
N ALA A 108 -1.11 0.33 13.55
CA ALA A 108 -2.02 -0.45 14.38
C ALA A 108 -1.33 -1.08 15.60
N LEU A 109 -0.06 -1.44 15.47
CA LEU A 109 0.75 -1.95 16.57
C LEU A 109 1.20 -0.84 17.53
N GLU A 110 1.58 0.32 17.01
CA GLU A 110 2.10 1.44 17.80
C GLU A 110 0.99 2.33 18.39
N ARG A 111 -0.12 2.48 17.66
CA ARG A 111 -1.25 3.38 17.97
C ARG A 111 -2.59 2.68 17.76
N PRO A 112 -2.87 1.61 18.49
CA PRO A 112 -4.10 0.80 18.27
C PRO A 112 -5.38 1.64 18.40
N GLU A 113 -5.38 2.71 19.18
CA GLU A 113 -6.51 3.63 19.34
C GLU A 113 -6.88 4.36 18.05
N ARG A 114 -5.93 4.52 17.10
CA ARG A 114 -6.17 5.20 15.81
C ARG A 114 -6.88 4.30 14.79
N THR A 115 -6.99 3.01 15.08
CA THR A 115 -7.41 1.97 14.12
C THR A 115 -8.76 1.37 14.50
N ALA A 116 -9.76 1.50 13.62
CA ALA A 116 -11.10 0.92 13.79
C ALA A 116 -11.21 -0.47 13.15
N GLY A 117 -10.50 -0.70 12.06
CA GLY A 117 -10.43 -1.97 11.33
C GLY A 117 -9.36 -1.90 10.25
N LEU A 118 -8.88 -3.03 9.77
CA LEU A 118 -7.79 -3.12 8.81
C LEU A 118 -8.18 -3.98 7.59
N VAL A 119 -7.78 -3.51 6.40
CA VAL A 119 -7.75 -4.32 5.20
C VAL A 119 -6.32 -4.30 4.65
N VAL A 120 -5.64 -5.42 4.86
CA VAL A 120 -4.24 -5.65 4.47
C VAL A 120 -4.25 -6.29 3.09
N ILE A 121 -3.89 -5.54 2.06
CA ILE A 121 -3.99 -5.97 0.66
C ILE A 121 -2.61 -6.38 0.18
N THR A 122 -2.48 -7.61 -0.27
CA THR A 122 -1.24 -8.19 -0.83
C THR A 122 0.00 -7.83 0.00
N PRO A 123 0.09 -8.28 1.27
CA PRO A 123 1.29 -8.07 2.07
C PRO A 123 2.47 -8.87 1.49
N ALA A 124 3.69 -8.33 1.62
CA ALA A 124 4.90 -8.95 1.10
C ALA A 124 6.07 -8.97 2.10
N PHE A 125 5.92 -8.37 3.27
CA PHE A 125 6.99 -8.32 4.26
C PHE A 125 7.02 -9.59 5.09
N ASP A 126 8.15 -10.31 5.04
CA ASP A 126 8.48 -11.43 5.90
C ASP A 126 9.81 -11.12 6.58
N PRO A 127 9.83 -10.94 7.93
CA PRO A 127 11.06 -10.61 8.65
C PRO A 127 12.20 -11.64 8.43
N SER A 128 11.86 -12.89 8.12
CA SER A 128 12.85 -13.95 7.92
C SER A 128 13.61 -13.85 6.60
N THR A 129 13.02 -13.21 5.58
CA THR A 129 13.57 -13.08 4.22
C THR A 129 13.81 -11.64 3.78
N ASN A 130 13.36 -10.67 4.58
CA ASN A 130 13.40 -9.26 4.17
C ASN A 130 14.80 -8.77 3.81
N ASP A 131 15.81 -9.21 4.54
CA ASP A 131 17.20 -8.75 4.41
C ASP A 131 18.04 -9.63 3.47
N GLU A 132 17.42 -10.53 2.71
CA GLU A 132 18.15 -11.34 1.73
C GLU A 132 18.85 -10.47 0.69
N THR A 133 20.16 -10.74 0.49
CA THR A 133 21.02 -9.93 -0.37
C THR A 133 20.48 -9.81 -1.81
N ASP A 134 20.02 -10.93 -2.38
CA ASP A 134 19.53 -10.96 -3.77
C ASP A 134 18.23 -10.16 -3.92
N ARG A 135 17.34 -10.24 -2.92
CA ARG A 135 16.12 -9.44 -2.87
C ARG A 135 16.45 -7.94 -2.82
N LEU A 136 17.34 -7.54 -1.93
CA LEU A 136 17.74 -6.13 -1.80
C LEU A 136 18.48 -5.62 -3.04
N ALA A 137 19.37 -6.43 -3.63
CA ALA A 137 20.05 -6.08 -4.87
C ALA A 137 19.09 -5.85 -6.05
N ARG A 138 17.99 -6.61 -6.10
CA ARG A 138 16.93 -6.41 -7.10
C ARG A 138 16.24 -5.05 -6.91
N TRP A 139 15.91 -4.66 -5.68
CA TRP A 139 15.34 -3.34 -5.40
C TRP A 139 16.31 -2.19 -5.73
N ASP A 140 17.61 -2.38 -5.47
CA ASP A 140 18.66 -1.42 -5.87
C ASP A 140 18.72 -1.27 -7.40
N ALA A 141 18.62 -2.38 -8.14
CA ALA A 141 18.62 -2.33 -9.59
C ALA A 141 17.41 -1.55 -10.14
N LEU A 142 16.21 -1.73 -9.55
CA LEU A 142 15.01 -0.99 -9.92
C LEU A 142 15.14 0.52 -9.60
N SER A 143 15.65 0.86 -8.41
CA SER A 143 15.94 2.24 -7.98
C SER A 143 16.92 2.91 -8.94
N ASP A 144 18.04 2.27 -9.21
CA ASP A 144 19.07 2.74 -10.13
C ASP A 144 18.56 2.87 -11.57
N GLY A 145 17.78 1.91 -12.03
CA GLY A 145 17.16 1.93 -13.34
C GLY A 145 16.23 3.13 -13.51
N LEU A 146 15.35 3.34 -12.51
CA LEU A 146 14.42 4.48 -12.50
C LEU A 146 15.17 5.82 -12.50
N ARG A 147 16.21 5.94 -11.68
CA ARG A 147 17.02 7.17 -11.56
C ARG A 147 17.78 7.52 -12.82
N ARG A 148 18.37 6.52 -13.50
CA ARG A 148 19.23 6.76 -14.68
C ARG A 148 18.46 6.86 -15.98
N GLY A 149 17.37 6.12 -16.14
CA GLY A 149 16.64 5.98 -17.39
C GLY A 149 15.14 6.22 -17.29
N GLY A 150 14.67 6.77 -16.16
CA GLY A 150 13.24 6.98 -15.93
C GLY A 150 12.44 5.67 -16.02
N ILE A 151 11.23 5.75 -16.51
CA ILE A 151 10.34 4.58 -16.62
C ILE A 151 10.94 3.47 -17.49
N ASP A 152 11.62 3.82 -18.58
CA ASP A 152 12.26 2.81 -19.45
C ASP A 152 13.43 2.12 -18.75
N GLY A 153 14.20 2.86 -17.95
CA GLY A 153 15.27 2.31 -17.12
C GLY A 153 14.75 1.37 -16.04
N PHE A 154 13.63 1.72 -15.40
CA PHE A 154 12.96 0.83 -14.44
C PHE A 154 12.53 -0.48 -15.10
N LEU A 155 11.83 -0.40 -16.25
CA LEU A 155 11.36 -1.57 -16.98
C LEU A 155 12.52 -2.44 -17.49
N ALA A 156 13.63 -1.84 -17.91
CA ALA A 156 14.84 -2.57 -18.30
C ALA A 156 15.46 -3.32 -17.11
N ALA A 157 15.50 -2.69 -15.94
CA ALA A 157 16.01 -3.31 -14.70
C ALA A 157 15.07 -4.42 -14.18
N GLN A 158 13.76 -4.25 -14.33
CA GLN A 158 12.78 -5.27 -13.95
C GLN A 158 12.88 -6.52 -14.82
N GLY A 159 13.23 -6.37 -16.09
CA GLY A 159 13.24 -7.47 -17.04
C GLY A 159 11.86 -7.94 -17.45
N GLU A 160 11.78 -9.16 -17.94
CA GLU A 160 10.52 -9.76 -18.35
C GLU A 160 9.68 -10.15 -17.12
N PRO A 161 8.40 -9.72 -17.04
CA PRO A 161 7.55 -10.08 -15.91
C PRO A 161 7.38 -11.60 -15.75
N SER A 162 7.51 -12.10 -14.51
CA SER A 162 7.38 -13.52 -14.15
C SER A 162 5.91 -13.98 -14.10
N VAL A 163 5.14 -13.63 -15.12
CA VAL A 163 3.73 -13.98 -15.29
C VAL A 163 3.52 -14.70 -16.62
N ARG A 164 2.34 -15.26 -16.84
CA ARG A 164 2.00 -15.91 -18.13
C ARG A 164 2.31 -14.99 -19.32
N PRO A 165 2.81 -15.54 -20.44
CA PRO A 165 3.17 -14.74 -21.63
C PRO A 165 2.08 -13.80 -22.10
N GLU A 166 0.82 -14.25 -22.11
CA GLU A 166 -0.34 -13.46 -22.51
C GLU A 166 -0.63 -12.24 -21.61
N TRP A 167 -0.07 -12.20 -20.41
CA TRP A 167 -0.24 -11.10 -19.46
C TRP A 167 0.89 -10.08 -19.45
N ARG A 168 2.08 -10.46 -19.96
CA ARG A 168 3.30 -9.64 -19.88
C ARG A 168 3.14 -8.23 -20.42
N GLU A 169 2.54 -8.11 -21.61
CA GLU A 169 2.29 -6.79 -22.22
C GLU A 169 1.38 -5.92 -21.35
N THR A 170 0.32 -6.52 -20.79
CA THR A 170 -0.60 -5.83 -19.88
C THR A 170 0.10 -5.37 -18.62
N VAL A 171 0.92 -6.22 -18.00
CA VAL A 171 1.70 -5.88 -16.79
C VAL A 171 2.64 -4.72 -17.06
N VAL A 172 3.44 -4.78 -18.14
CA VAL A 172 4.35 -3.70 -18.54
C VAL A 172 3.59 -2.39 -18.78
N LYS A 173 2.44 -2.45 -19.47
CA LYS A 173 1.60 -1.28 -19.69
C LYS A 173 1.09 -0.66 -18.39
N VAL A 174 0.63 -1.49 -17.45
CA VAL A 174 0.14 -1.02 -16.14
C VAL A 174 1.27 -0.39 -15.33
N ILE A 175 2.46 -1.00 -15.30
CA ILE A 175 3.63 -0.43 -14.63
C ILE A 175 3.99 0.94 -15.22
N ARG A 176 4.06 1.05 -16.55
CA ARG A 176 4.33 2.31 -17.25
C ARG A 176 3.30 3.38 -16.90
N GLN A 177 2.02 3.05 -16.95
CA GLN A 177 0.93 3.98 -16.60
C GLN A 177 1.01 4.44 -15.15
N ARG A 178 1.31 3.52 -14.24
CA ARG A 178 1.43 3.80 -12.81
C ARG A 178 2.60 4.73 -12.51
N LEU A 179 3.79 4.44 -13.03
CA LEU A 179 4.97 5.28 -12.86
C LEU A 179 4.82 6.67 -13.51
N ALA A 180 4.10 6.79 -14.62
CA ALA A 180 3.86 8.07 -15.29
C ALA A 180 2.96 9.05 -14.50
N LEU A 181 2.39 8.63 -13.37
CA LEU A 181 1.56 9.49 -12.50
C LEU A 181 2.36 10.19 -11.40
N HIS A 182 3.66 9.96 -11.29
CA HIS A 182 4.51 10.59 -10.30
C HIS A 182 5.16 11.86 -10.83
N ASP A 183 5.04 12.95 -10.08
CA ASP A 183 5.70 14.22 -10.40
C ASP A 183 7.22 14.17 -10.12
N HIS A 184 7.67 13.25 -9.25
CA HIS A 184 9.03 13.13 -8.75
C HIS A 184 9.58 11.70 -8.84
N LEU A 185 9.98 11.23 -10.03
CA LEU A 185 10.49 9.86 -10.22
C LEU A 185 11.77 9.58 -9.42
N ASP A 186 12.61 10.59 -9.16
CA ASP A 186 13.81 10.44 -8.34
C ASP A 186 13.45 10.13 -6.88
N ALA A 187 12.37 10.72 -6.36
CA ALA A 187 11.87 10.42 -5.03
C ALA A 187 11.31 8.99 -4.93
N VAL A 188 10.61 8.54 -5.98
CA VAL A 188 10.18 7.12 -6.06
C VAL A 188 11.39 6.19 -6.10
N ALA A 189 12.47 6.58 -6.80
CA ALA A 189 13.72 5.82 -6.81
C ALA A 189 14.38 5.78 -5.42
N ASP A 190 14.30 6.86 -4.62
CA ASP A 190 14.76 6.86 -3.23
C ASP A 190 13.91 5.90 -2.38
N ALA A 191 12.60 5.95 -2.50
CA ALA A 191 11.70 5.05 -1.79
C ALA A 191 11.96 3.57 -2.14
N LEU A 192 12.22 3.25 -3.42
CA LEU A 192 12.62 1.90 -3.86
C LEU A 192 13.91 1.41 -3.20
N GLY A 193 14.82 2.31 -2.85
CA GLY A 193 16.06 1.95 -2.15
C GLY A 193 15.92 1.83 -0.63
N VAL A 194 14.92 2.46 -0.02
CA VAL A 194 14.75 2.56 1.44
C VAL A 194 13.65 1.63 1.97
N VAL A 195 12.43 1.74 1.45
CA VAL A 195 11.26 0.98 1.94
C VAL A 195 11.51 -0.52 2.04
N PRO A 196 12.14 -1.20 1.04
CA PRO A 196 12.38 -2.64 1.12
C PRO A 196 13.35 -3.07 2.22
N ARG A 197 14.08 -2.14 2.84
CA ARG A 197 15.00 -2.37 3.95
C ARG A 197 14.42 -2.02 5.30
N SER A 198 13.31 -1.31 5.30
CA SER A 198 12.63 -0.89 6.51
C SER A 198 11.75 -2.02 7.05
N HIS A 199 11.67 -2.14 8.37
CA HIS A 199 10.95 -3.18 9.07
C HIS A 199 9.72 -2.59 9.77
N PRO A 200 8.49 -2.87 9.30
CA PRO A 200 7.26 -2.35 9.92
C PRO A 200 6.94 -3.04 11.26
N PHE A 201 7.55 -4.19 11.54
CA PHE A 201 7.46 -4.93 12.80
C PHE A 201 8.56 -6.01 12.87
N GLU A 202 8.89 -6.44 14.09
CA GLU A 202 10.03 -7.35 14.35
C GLU A 202 9.74 -8.82 13.98
N SER A 203 8.50 -9.28 14.14
CA SER A 203 8.09 -10.65 13.87
C SER A 203 6.62 -10.73 13.46
N ILE A 204 6.26 -11.78 12.73
CA ILE A 204 4.85 -12.06 12.38
C ILE A 204 4.02 -12.25 13.64
N ASP A 205 4.58 -12.84 14.71
CA ASP A 205 3.90 -13.04 15.99
C ASP A 205 3.45 -11.72 16.65
N ALA A 206 4.15 -10.60 16.38
CA ALA A 206 3.75 -9.28 16.87
C ALA A 206 2.34 -8.89 16.41
N LEU A 207 1.91 -9.38 15.25
CA LEU A 207 0.59 -9.11 14.70
C LEU A 207 -0.56 -9.67 15.56
N SER A 208 -0.26 -10.62 16.49
CA SER A 208 -1.23 -11.15 17.46
C SER A 208 -1.78 -10.10 18.43
N ALA A 209 -1.11 -8.95 18.56
CA ALA A 209 -1.60 -7.82 19.36
C ALA A 209 -2.75 -7.05 18.71
N ILE A 210 -3.00 -7.25 17.41
CA ILE A 210 -4.07 -6.56 16.69
C ILE A 210 -5.42 -7.17 17.10
N SER A 211 -6.31 -6.34 17.62
CA SER A 211 -7.61 -6.78 18.19
C SER A 211 -8.84 -6.24 17.46
N VAL A 212 -8.65 -5.41 16.42
CA VAL A 212 -9.73 -4.87 15.60
C VAL A 212 -10.14 -5.85 14.48
N PRO A 213 -11.29 -5.68 13.82
CA PRO A 213 -11.66 -6.47 12.65
C PRO A 213 -10.62 -6.34 11.53
N VAL A 214 -10.12 -7.48 11.03
CA VAL A 214 -9.11 -7.51 9.95
C VAL A 214 -9.60 -8.39 8.80
N ALA A 215 -9.32 -7.94 7.57
CA ALA A 215 -9.32 -8.78 6.38
C ALA A 215 -7.94 -8.73 5.71
N ILE A 216 -7.39 -9.89 5.42
CA ILE A 216 -6.16 -10.07 4.66
C ILE A 216 -6.57 -10.45 3.23
N VAL A 217 -6.18 -9.66 2.26
CA VAL A 217 -6.43 -9.93 0.85
C VAL A 217 -5.15 -10.47 0.23
N ALA A 218 -5.14 -11.71 -0.19
CA ALA A 218 -3.99 -12.37 -0.81
C ALA A 218 -4.32 -12.77 -2.26
N SER A 219 -3.39 -12.52 -3.18
CA SER A 219 -3.46 -12.96 -4.56
C SER A 219 -2.82 -14.35 -4.71
N ASP A 220 -3.15 -15.06 -5.80
CA ASP A 220 -2.36 -16.20 -6.24
C ASP A 220 -0.97 -15.74 -6.72
N ASP A 221 0.05 -16.55 -6.48
CA ASP A 221 1.45 -16.23 -6.83
C ASP A 221 1.66 -16.11 -8.35
N GLU A 222 0.86 -16.80 -9.15
CA GLU A 222 0.98 -16.77 -10.60
C GLU A 222 0.69 -15.38 -11.21
N PRO A 223 -0.39 -14.66 -10.84
CA PRO A 223 -0.62 -13.30 -11.32
C PRO A 223 0.17 -12.22 -10.56
N ASP A 224 0.64 -12.50 -9.35
CA ASP A 224 1.31 -11.54 -8.48
C ASP A 224 2.49 -12.16 -7.69
N PRO A 225 3.55 -12.60 -8.37
CA PRO A 225 4.66 -13.31 -7.73
C PRO A 225 5.49 -12.45 -6.77
N GLU A 226 5.30 -11.13 -6.78
CA GLU A 226 6.00 -10.21 -5.88
C GLU A 226 5.33 -10.11 -4.49
N HIS A 227 4.12 -10.64 -4.35
CA HIS A 227 3.36 -10.66 -3.10
C HIS A 227 2.95 -12.10 -2.78
N PRO A 228 3.88 -12.93 -2.24
CA PRO A 228 3.64 -14.35 -2.03
C PRO A 228 2.39 -14.59 -1.18
N ARG A 229 1.51 -15.45 -1.64
CA ARG A 229 0.27 -15.82 -0.94
C ARG A 229 0.53 -16.33 0.46
N ALA A 230 1.63 -17.07 0.65
CA ALA A 230 2.04 -17.60 1.94
C ALA A 230 2.24 -16.52 3.01
N VAL A 231 2.68 -15.31 2.62
CA VAL A 231 2.80 -14.17 3.57
C VAL A 231 1.42 -13.72 4.04
N GLY A 232 0.45 -13.60 3.14
CA GLY A 232 -0.93 -13.28 3.50
C GLY A 232 -1.57 -14.34 4.40
N GLU A 233 -1.32 -15.62 4.14
CA GLU A 233 -1.77 -16.74 4.95
C GLU A 233 -1.17 -16.70 6.35
N ALA A 234 0.15 -16.45 6.46
CA ALA A 234 0.83 -16.31 7.75
C ALA A 234 0.28 -15.13 8.58
N TYR A 235 -0.03 -14.00 7.95
CA TYR A 235 -0.66 -12.87 8.65
C TYR A 235 -2.06 -13.20 9.12
N ALA A 236 -2.86 -13.89 8.31
CA ALA A 236 -4.21 -14.30 8.69
C ALA A 236 -4.21 -15.31 9.85
N GLU A 237 -3.19 -16.17 9.94
CA GLU A 237 -3.00 -17.09 11.06
C GLU A 237 -2.56 -16.35 12.33
N ALA A 238 -1.66 -15.37 12.21
CA ALA A 238 -1.12 -14.62 13.35
C ALA A 238 -2.13 -13.66 13.98
N ILE A 239 -3.01 -13.02 13.17
CA ILE A 239 -3.96 -12.01 13.66
C ILE A 239 -5.25 -12.68 14.14
N PRO A 240 -5.63 -12.57 15.43
CA PRO A 240 -6.84 -13.22 15.95
C PRO A 240 -8.11 -12.76 15.23
N GLY A 241 -8.84 -13.72 14.66
CA GLY A 241 -10.11 -13.46 13.96
C GLY A 241 -10.00 -12.74 12.62
N ALA A 242 -8.80 -12.66 12.04
CA ALA A 242 -8.63 -12.16 10.69
C ALA A 242 -9.34 -13.04 9.65
N GLU A 243 -9.93 -12.41 8.65
CA GLU A 243 -10.55 -13.09 7.50
C GLU A 243 -9.56 -13.11 6.34
N LEU A 244 -9.19 -14.29 5.85
CA LEU A 244 -8.40 -14.42 4.63
C LEU A 244 -9.34 -14.37 3.42
N VAL A 245 -9.08 -13.43 2.51
CA VAL A 245 -9.81 -13.25 1.24
C VAL A 245 -8.87 -13.52 0.09
N THR A 246 -9.17 -14.52 -0.71
CA THR A 246 -8.36 -14.92 -1.87
C THR A 246 -9.14 -14.77 -3.16
N ASP A 247 -8.43 -14.59 -4.27
CA ASP A 247 -9.01 -14.63 -5.60
C ASP A 247 -9.22 -16.06 -6.09
N GLU A 248 -9.98 -16.18 -7.20
CA GLU A 248 -10.15 -17.47 -7.87
C GLU A 248 -8.92 -17.76 -8.76
N PRO A 249 -8.36 -18.98 -8.69
CA PRO A 249 -7.21 -19.36 -9.51
C PRO A 249 -7.41 -19.09 -11.01
N GLY A 250 -6.35 -18.60 -11.66
CA GLY A 250 -6.34 -18.40 -13.12
C GLY A 250 -7.00 -17.11 -13.60
N ARG A 251 -7.42 -16.22 -12.72
CA ARG A 251 -7.90 -14.89 -13.11
C ARG A 251 -6.76 -13.96 -13.56
N SER A 252 -7.13 -12.83 -14.14
CA SER A 252 -6.28 -11.77 -14.72
C SER A 252 -5.10 -11.36 -13.81
N PRO A 253 -3.96 -10.92 -14.39
CA PRO A 253 -2.83 -10.31 -13.62
C PRO A 253 -3.22 -9.08 -12.80
N ILE A 254 -4.41 -8.53 -13.04
CA ILE A 254 -5.04 -7.54 -12.16
C ILE A 254 -6.09 -8.32 -11.35
N ALA A 255 -5.60 -9.13 -10.41
CA ALA A 255 -6.41 -10.07 -9.64
C ALA A 255 -7.57 -9.36 -8.92
N TRP A 256 -7.33 -8.18 -8.38
CA TRP A 256 -8.31 -7.44 -7.60
C TRP A 256 -8.83 -6.21 -8.35
N GLN A 257 -10.13 -6.20 -8.60
CA GLN A 257 -10.81 -5.02 -9.14
C GLN A 257 -11.21 -4.07 -8.00
N GLY A 258 -11.21 -2.78 -8.27
CA GLY A 258 -11.52 -1.76 -7.26
C GLY A 258 -12.88 -1.94 -6.59
N SER A 259 -13.89 -2.45 -7.30
CA SER A 259 -15.21 -2.74 -6.71
C SER A 259 -15.21 -3.96 -5.80
N GLN A 260 -14.35 -4.96 -6.04
CA GLN A 260 -14.18 -6.12 -5.17
C GLN A 260 -13.51 -5.70 -3.86
N LEU A 261 -12.38 -4.98 -3.95
CA LEU A 261 -11.70 -4.43 -2.78
C LEU A 261 -12.59 -3.50 -1.98
N SER A 262 -13.35 -2.63 -2.65
CA SER A 262 -14.30 -1.75 -1.96
C SER A 262 -15.35 -2.51 -1.14
N ARG A 263 -15.83 -3.68 -1.59
CA ARG A 263 -16.76 -4.51 -0.81
C ARG A 263 -16.09 -5.14 0.41
N VAL A 264 -14.84 -5.59 0.29
CA VAL A 264 -14.07 -6.12 1.42
C VAL A 264 -13.88 -5.02 2.47
N ILE A 265 -13.49 -3.82 2.03
CA ILE A 265 -13.29 -2.66 2.91
C ILE A 265 -14.60 -2.28 3.61
N ALA A 266 -15.71 -2.18 2.88
CA ALA A 266 -17.03 -1.89 3.46
C ALA A 266 -17.45 -2.92 4.53
N LYS A 267 -17.22 -4.22 4.26
CA LYS A 267 -17.51 -5.30 5.22
C LYS A 267 -16.69 -5.17 6.51
N VAL A 268 -15.42 -4.78 6.42
CA VAL A 268 -14.60 -4.51 7.61
C VAL A 268 -15.11 -3.28 8.36
N ALA A 269 -15.50 -2.22 7.66
CA ALA A 269 -16.08 -1.03 8.28
C ALA A 269 -17.38 -1.35 9.03
N GLU A 270 -18.26 -2.16 8.47
CA GLU A 270 -19.48 -2.65 9.15
C GLU A 270 -19.17 -3.44 10.43
N ARG A 271 -18.15 -4.33 10.39
CA ARG A 271 -17.71 -5.11 11.57
C ARG A 271 -17.06 -4.25 12.65
N ALA A 272 -16.44 -3.16 12.27
CA ALA A 272 -15.83 -2.20 13.19
C ALA A 272 -16.86 -1.40 14.00
N GLY A 273 -18.15 -1.55 13.71
CA GLY A 273 -19.21 -0.76 14.34
C GLY A 273 -19.13 0.72 13.98
N ALA A 274 -18.50 0.94 12.89
CA ALA A 274 -18.16 2.25 12.40
C ALA A 274 -19.21 2.70 11.38
#